data_7f095f2cbb403ce46ccbc0f0daea64f7
#
_entry.id   7f095f2cbb403ce46ccbc0f0daea64f7
#
_cell.length_a   1.000
_cell.length_b   1.000
_cell.length_c   1.000
_cell.angle_alpha   90.00
_cell.angle_beta   90.00
_cell.angle_gamma   90.00
#
_symmetry.space_group_name_H-M   'P 1'
#
loop_
_entity.id
_entity.type
_entity.pdbx_description
1 polymer ?
#
loop_
_entity_poly.entity_id
_entity_poly.type
_entity_poly.pdbx_seq_one_letter_code
_entity_poly.pdbx_strand_id
1 'polypeptide(L)'
;GCPVMGTPVGGMSYDDARDPKRREELYLDMLESLRELAAYGKEKGIEEIHIEATPLITEFPHSPEVSVKMMQDLEGSAIPIKLLIDWGHALFKPLLKEEADMDLWFEKCAPYIGSIHLQQTDGLWDRHWDFTNENGIVTGKMIKEATEKAHLDDIPQYLEVVTIFEDDDDHVYDGMKKTMDYLHKELD
;
A
#
# COMPACT_ATOMS: atom_id res chain seq x y z
N GLY A 1 -12.42 18.02 7.20
CA GLY A 1 -11.67 17.59 6.05
C GLY A 1 -10.66 16.51 6.45
N CYS A 2 -10.26 15.67 5.51
CA CYS A 2 -9.18 14.71 5.73
C CYS A 2 -7.86 15.37 5.35
N PRO A 3 -6.83 15.40 6.22
CA PRO A 3 -5.56 16.03 5.90
C PRO A 3 -4.64 15.16 5.03
N VAL A 4 -4.92 13.87 4.92
CA VAL A 4 -4.11 12.90 4.17
C VAL A 4 -4.91 12.35 2.99
N MET A 5 -4.26 12.21 1.85
CA MET A 5 -4.81 11.60 0.64
C MET A 5 -3.98 10.36 0.28
N GLY A 6 -4.63 9.23 0.07
CA GLY A 6 -3.99 7.99 -0.42
C GLY A 6 -4.45 7.66 -1.84
N THR A 7 -3.54 7.16 -2.70
CA THR A 7 -3.87 6.78 -4.07
C THR A 7 -2.78 5.90 -4.71
N PRO A 8 -3.14 4.87 -5.50
CA PRO A 8 -2.23 4.30 -6.49
C PRO A 8 -1.96 5.29 -7.62
N VAL A 9 -0.84 5.17 -8.31
CA VAL A 9 -0.45 6.10 -9.39
C VAL A 9 0.27 5.39 -10.54
N GLY A 10 0.39 6.08 -11.67
CA GLY A 10 1.29 5.72 -12.75
C GLY A 10 0.79 4.62 -13.67
N GLY A 11 -0.52 4.45 -13.79
CA GLY A 11 -1.11 3.47 -14.70
C GLY A 11 -0.65 3.67 -16.16
N MET A 12 -0.07 2.62 -16.77
CA MET A 12 0.39 2.61 -18.16
C MET A 12 -0.04 1.33 -18.87
N SER A 13 0.07 1.31 -20.20
CA SER A 13 -0.18 0.08 -20.96
C SER A 13 0.89 -0.98 -20.68
N TYR A 14 0.55 -2.25 -20.89
CA TYR A 14 1.52 -3.34 -20.73
C TYR A 14 2.70 -3.21 -21.73
N ASP A 15 2.46 -2.69 -22.92
CA ASP A 15 3.50 -2.46 -23.93
C ASP A 15 4.43 -1.32 -23.49
N ASP A 16 3.91 -0.22 -22.96
CA ASP A 16 4.71 0.87 -22.38
C ASP A 16 5.55 0.39 -21.19
N ALA A 17 4.98 -0.44 -20.31
CA ALA A 17 5.66 -0.97 -19.14
C ALA A 17 6.88 -1.85 -19.51
N ARG A 18 6.87 -2.48 -20.69
CA ARG A 18 7.95 -3.35 -21.20
C ARG A 18 9.00 -2.61 -22.03
N ASP A 19 8.71 -1.40 -22.47
CA ASP A 19 9.69 -0.53 -23.15
C ASP A 19 10.41 0.34 -22.10
N PRO A 20 11.72 0.07 -21.81
CA PRO A 20 12.42 0.79 -20.76
C PRO A 20 12.46 2.30 -20.98
N LYS A 21 12.55 2.75 -22.25
CA LYS A 21 12.58 4.17 -22.56
C LYS A 21 11.22 4.83 -22.28
N ARG A 22 10.15 4.19 -22.76
CA ARG A 22 8.81 4.71 -22.58
C ARG A 22 8.40 4.69 -21.11
N ARG A 23 8.76 3.64 -20.39
CA ARG A 23 8.55 3.53 -18.94
C ARG A 23 9.24 4.67 -18.18
N GLU A 24 10.49 4.99 -18.51
CA GLU A 24 11.22 6.09 -17.88
C GLU A 24 10.57 7.46 -18.19
N GLU A 25 10.16 7.71 -19.43
CA GLU A 25 9.42 8.91 -19.80
C GLU A 25 8.16 9.08 -18.94
N LEU A 26 7.33 8.04 -18.86
CA LEU A 26 6.11 8.05 -18.06
C LEU A 26 6.37 8.19 -16.55
N TYR A 27 7.46 7.62 -16.06
CA TYR A 27 7.89 7.81 -14.67
C TYR A 27 8.21 9.27 -14.37
N LEU A 28 8.96 9.93 -15.24
CA LEU A 28 9.31 11.36 -15.07
C LEU A 28 8.08 12.26 -15.16
N ASP A 29 7.18 12.01 -16.11
CA ASP A 29 5.91 12.73 -16.24
C ASP A 29 5.03 12.57 -14.98
N MET A 30 5.00 11.37 -14.41
CA MET A 30 4.29 11.09 -13.16
C MET A 30 4.90 11.86 -11.98
N LEU A 31 6.23 11.89 -11.84
CA LEU A 31 6.89 12.66 -10.77
C LEU A 31 6.56 14.15 -10.85
N GLU A 32 6.54 14.72 -12.06
CA GLU A 32 6.14 16.12 -12.27
C GLU A 32 4.69 16.34 -11.84
N SER A 33 3.77 15.47 -12.28
CA SER A 33 2.35 15.52 -11.91
C SER A 33 2.14 15.42 -10.40
N LEU A 34 2.89 14.56 -9.72
CA LEU A 34 2.81 14.43 -8.25
C LEU A 34 3.32 15.67 -7.51
N ARG A 35 4.35 16.33 -8.02
CA ARG A 35 4.81 17.61 -7.46
C ARG A 35 3.78 18.73 -7.63
N GLU A 36 3.11 18.79 -8.80
CA GLU A 36 2.01 19.71 -9.03
C GLU A 36 0.83 19.40 -8.10
N LEU A 37 0.48 18.13 -7.94
CA LEU A 37 -0.58 17.69 -7.03
C LEU A 37 -0.25 18.06 -5.57
N ALA A 38 1.00 17.88 -5.14
CA ALA A 38 1.46 18.28 -3.81
C ALA A 38 1.34 19.77 -3.57
N ALA A 39 1.68 20.60 -4.56
CA ALA A 39 1.53 22.05 -4.49
C ALA A 39 0.05 22.46 -4.39
N TYR A 40 -0.80 21.89 -5.24
CA TYR A 40 -2.23 22.11 -5.20
C TYR A 40 -2.89 21.61 -3.90
N GLY A 41 -2.50 20.42 -3.44
CA GLY A 41 -2.98 19.84 -2.19
C GLY A 41 -2.71 20.75 -0.99
N LYS A 42 -1.49 21.32 -0.92
CA LYS A 42 -1.11 22.31 0.09
C LYS A 42 -2.07 23.50 0.12
N GLU A 43 -2.42 24.05 -1.04
CA GLU A 43 -3.39 25.16 -1.14
C GLU A 43 -4.79 24.77 -0.66
N LYS A 44 -5.15 23.48 -0.71
CA LYS A 44 -6.45 22.94 -0.30
C LYS A 44 -6.46 22.41 1.13
N GLY A 45 -5.34 22.49 1.84
CA GLY A 45 -5.23 22.04 3.23
C GLY A 45 -4.96 20.54 3.37
N ILE A 46 -4.45 19.87 2.32
CA ILE A 46 -3.87 18.55 2.42
C ILE A 46 -2.48 18.69 3.04
N GLU A 47 -2.17 17.83 3.99
CA GLU A 47 -0.91 17.84 4.74
C GLU A 47 0.08 16.80 4.22
N GLU A 48 -0.42 15.64 3.76
CA GLU A 48 0.40 14.55 3.21
C GLU A 48 -0.32 13.83 2.06
N ILE A 49 0.47 13.27 1.14
CA ILE A 49 -0.01 12.36 0.08
C ILE A 49 0.68 11.00 0.29
N HIS A 50 -0.11 9.93 0.36
CA HIS A 50 0.41 8.58 0.47
C HIS A 50 0.23 7.85 -0.86
N ILE A 51 1.31 7.38 -1.45
CA ILE A 51 1.32 6.63 -2.70
C ILE A 51 1.34 5.15 -2.39
N GLU A 52 0.35 4.45 -2.88
CA GLU A 52 0.23 3.02 -2.67
C GLU A 52 1.17 2.23 -3.58
N ALA A 53 1.94 1.32 -2.96
CA ALA A 53 2.72 0.35 -3.68
C ALA A 53 1.82 -0.81 -4.13
N THR A 54 1.62 -0.95 -5.44
CA THR A 54 0.73 -1.95 -6.04
C THR A 54 1.50 -3.10 -6.68
N PRO A 55 0.97 -4.33 -6.71
CA PRO A 55 1.66 -5.48 -7.28
C PRO A 55 1.53 -5.57 -8.80
N LEU A 56 1.66 -4.42 -9.49
CA LEU A 56 1.47 -4.32 -10.93
C LEU A 56 2.66 -3.63 -11.61
N ILE A 57 3.28 -4.28 -12.58
CA ILE A 57 4.38 -3.68 -13.37
C ILE A 57 3.94 -2.47 -14.19
N THR A 58 2.64 -2.29 -14.39
CA THR A 58 2.02 -1.18 -15.10
C THR A 58 1.76 0.04 -14.22
N GLU A 59 2.15 -0.02 -12.96
CA GLU A 59 1.98 1.05 -11.98
C GLU A 59 3.28 1.36 -11.23
N PHE A 60 3.30 2.46 -10.48
CA PHE A 60 4.41 2.88 -9.65
C PHE A 60 3.95 3.21 -8.22
N PRO A 61 4.72 2.78 -7.20
CA PRO A 61 5.80 1.81 -7.23
C PRO A 61 5.28 0.38 -7.15
N HIS A 62 6.08 -0.63 -7.54
CA HIS A 62 5.67 -2.04 -7.53
C HIS A 62 6.71 -2.97 -6.87
N SER A 63 7.80 -2.45 -6.37
CA SER A 63 8.82 -3.18 -5.60
C SER A 63 9.47 -2.28 -4.55
N PRO A 64 10.16 -2.83 -3.54
CA PRO A 64 10.85 -2.03 -2.53
C PRO A 64 11.87 -1.05 -3.13
N GLU A 65 12.66 -1.49 -4.12
CA GLU A 65 13.66 -0.63 -4.77
C GLU A 65 13.03 0.53 -5.50
N VAL A 66 11.98 0.27 -6.27
CA VAL A 66 11.23 1.32 -7.00
C VAL A 66 10.58 2.29 -6.03
N SER A 67 10.06 1.78 -4.91
CA SER A 67 9.46 2.58 -3.84
C SER A 67 10.46 3.57 -3.23
N VAL A 68 11.62 3.08 -2.82
CA VAL A 68 12.69 3.92 -2.24
C VAL A 68 13.17 4.97 -3.24
N LYS A 69 13.44 4.56 -4.49
CA LYS A 69 13.84 5.50 -5.55
C LYS A 69 12.80 6.59 -5.76
N MET A 70 11.53 6.22 -5.85
CA MET A 70 10.43 7.18 -6.07
C MET A 70 10.32 8.19 -4.93
N MET A 71 10.43 7.75 -3.67
CA MET A 71 10.40 8.65 -2.52
C MET A 71 11.59 9.62 -2.52
N GLN A 72 12.79 9.15 -2.85
CA GLN A 72 13.97 10.00 -2.99
C GLN A 72 13.80 11.03 -4.11
N ASP A 73 13.28 10.61 -5.27
CA ASP A 73 13.02 11.51 -6.39
C ASP A 73 11.93 12.55 -6.07
N LEU A 74 11.03 12.28 -5.13
CA LEU A 74 9.97 13.20 -4.70
C LEU A 74 10.35 14.07 -3.50
N GLU A 75 11.56 13.95 -2.98
CA GLU A 75 12.03 14.83 -1.90
C GLU A 75 11.91 16.30 -2.28
N GLY A 76 11.54 17.13 -1.30
CA GLY A 76 11.35 18.57 -1.50
C GLY A 76 10.03 18.97 -2.16
N SER A 77 9.08 18.06 -2.34
CA SER A 77 7.69 18.38 -2.74
C SER A 77 7.03 19.35 -1.76
N ALA A 78 6.01 20.08 -2.21
CA ALA A 78 5.38 21.17 -1.45
C ALA A 78 4.74 20.71 -0.12
N ILE A 79 4.31 19.45 -0.05
CA ILE A 79 3.93 18.69 1.15
C ILE A 79 4.62 17.33 1.09
N PRO A 80 4.79 16.63 2.22
CA PRO A 80 5.34 15.27 2.23
C PRO A 80 4.56 14.33 1.33
N ILE A 81 5.28 13.56 0.51
CA ILE A 81 4.76 12.40 -0.22
C ILE A 81 5.39 11.19 0.43
N LYS A 82 4.58 10.24 0.87
CA LYS A 82 4.98 9.04 1.59
C LYS A 82 4.45 7.77 0.90
N LEU A 83 4.89 6.61 1.36
CA LEU A 83 4.38 5.33 0.90
C LEU A 83 3.16 4.91 1.73
N LEU A 84 2.23 4.27 1.05
CA LEU A 84 1.23 3.40 1.62
C LEU A 84 1.62 1.97 1.22
N ILE A 85 1.81 1.10 2.22
CA ILE A 85 2.16 -0.30 2.00
C ILE A 85 0.97 -1.17 2.37
N ASP A 86 0.52 -1.96 1.41
CA ASP A 86 -0.54 -2.94 1.60
C ASP A 86 0.05 -4.35 1.81
N TRP A 87 -0.47 -5.08 2.82
CA TRP A 87 0.00 -6.43 3.14
C TRP A 87 -0.22 -7.43 2.01
N GLY A 88 -1.33 -7.36 1.30
CA GLY A 88 -1.60 -8.25 0.17
C GLY A 88 -0.70 -7.97 -1.01
N HIS A 89 -0.45 -6.70 -1.28
CA HIS A 89 0.44 -6.26 -2.35
C HIS A 89 1.90 -6.65 -2.07
N ALA A 90 2.38 -6.40 -0.85
CA ALA A 90 3.75 -6.73 -0.45
C ALA A 90 4.04 -8.23 -0.40
N LEU A 91 3.02 -9.06 -0.23
CA LEU A 91 3.13 -10.53 -0.21
C LEU A 91 2.80 -11.19 -1.56
N PHE A 92 2.59 -10.43 -2.64
CA PHE A 92 2.18 -10.95 -3.96
C PHE A 92 3.32 -11.69 -4.68
N LYS A 93 3.43 -12.99 -4.45
CA LYS A 93 4.49 -13.86 -4.98
C LYS A 93 4.58 -13.94 -6.51
N PRO A 94 3.48 -13.90 -7.31
CA PRO A 94 3.58 -14.00 -8.76
C PRO A 94 4.46 -12.92 -9.40
N LEU A 95 4.50 -11.72 -8.83
CA LEU A 95 5.38 -10.64 -9.28
C LEU A 95 6.69 -10.60 -8.48
N LEU A 96 6.58 -10.55 -7.16
CA LEU A 96 7.69 -10.22 -6.26
C LEU A 96 8.62 -11.41 -5.97
N LYS A 97 8.13 -12.65 -6.12
CA LYS A 97 8.90 -13.88 -5.87
C LYS A 97 9.48 -13.89 -4.45
N GLU A 98 10.81 -13.81 -4.35
CA GLU A 98 11.55 -13.79 -3.08
C GLU A 98 11.42 -12.44 -2.35
N GLU A 99 11.02 -11.37 -3.03
CA GLU A 99 10.74 -10.06 -2.42
C GLU A 99 9.31 -9.96 -1.86
N ALA A 100 8.50 -11.01 -2.00
CA ALA A 100 7.19 -11.12 -1.36
C ALA A 100 7.35 -11.40 0.15
N ASP A 101 7.92 -10.45 0.87
CA ASP A 101 8.28 -10.53 2.28
C ASP A 101 8.10 -9.16 2.95
N MET A 102 7.19 -9.06 3.92
CA MET A 102 6.88 -7.79 4.59
C MET A 102 8.07 -7.25 5.40
N ASP A 103 8.86 -8.13 6.00
CA ASP A 103 10.06 -7.71 6.72
C ASP A 103 11.05 -7.00 5.79
N LEU A 104 11.22 -7.50 4.57
CA LEU A 104 12.06 -6.87 3.56
C LEU A 104 11.51 -5.50 3.12
N TRP A 105 10.19 -5.40 2.91
CA TRP A 105 9.55 -4.14 2.59
C TRP A 105 9.74 -3.10 3.69
N PHE A 106 9.52 -3.47 4.93
CA PHE A 106 9.69 -2.57 6.07
C PHE A 106 11.15 -2.19 6.29
N GLU A 107 12.10 -3.15 6.18
CA GLU A 107 13.53 -2.87 6.28
C GLU A 107 13.99 -1.78 5.29
N LYS A 108 13.53 -1.84 4.03
CA LYS A 108 13.91 -0.89 2.99
C LYS A 108 13.12 0.41 3.03
N CYS A 109 11.82 0.34 3.29
CA CYS A 109 10.89 1.44 3.07
C CYS A 109 10.47 2.19 4.34
N ALA A 110 10.78 1.68 5.56
CA ALA A 110 10.31 2.27 6.82
C ALA A 110 10.42 3.81 6.91
N PRO A 111 11.53 4.45 6.50
CA PRO A 111 11.66 5.91 6.60
C PRO A 111 10.63 6.70 5.76
N TYR A 112 10.00 6.05 4.81
CA TYR A 112 9.09 6.67 3.83
C TYR A 112 7.63 6.29 4.05
N ILE A 113 7.32 5.33 4.95
CA ILE A 113 5.95 4.84 5.15
C ILE A 113 5.13 5.86 5.92
N GLY A 114 3.96 6.20 5.40
CA GLY A 114 2.98 7.09 6.01
C GLY A 114 1.72 6.36 6.49
N SER A 115 1.39 5.22 5.88
CA SER A 115 0.26 4.38 6.27
C SER A 115 0.44 2.94 5.78
N ILE A 116 -0.34 2.05 6.37
CA ILE A 116 -0.34 0.62 6.04
C ILE A 116 -1.79 0.18 5.81
N HIS A 117 -2.03 -0.57 4.75
CA HIS A 117 -3.28 -1.28 4.53
C HIS A 117 -3.20 -2.71 5.05
N LEU A 118 -4.25 -3.12 5.75
CA LEU A 118 -4.42 -4.48 6.26
C LEU A 118 -5.49 -5.17 5.45
N GLN A 119 -5.11 -6.21 4.75
CA GLN A 119 -6.00 -7.15 4.09
C GLN A 119 -5.56 -8.58 4.34
N GLN A 120 -6.45 -9.52 4.19
CA GLN A 120 -6.10 -10.93 4.19
C GLN A 120 -5.88 -11.41 2.75
N THR A 121 -4.84 -12.24 2.55
CA THR A 121 -4.42 -12.74 1.24
C THR A 121 -3.90 -14.18 1.34
N ASP A 122 -3.84 -14.88 0.21
CA ASP A 122 -3.09 -16.14 0.04
C ASP A 122 -1.68 -15.92 -0.56
N GLY A 123 -1.32 -14.67 -0.85
CA GLY A 123 -0.06 -14.30 -1.50
C GLY A 123 0.01 -14.66 -2.99
N LEU A 124 -1.08 -15.13 -3.60
CA LEU A 124 -1.15 -15.54 -5.01
C LEU A 124 -1.99 -14.58 -5.86
N TRP A 125 -2.90 -13.86 -5.23
CA TRP A 125 -3.77 -12.87 -5.84
C TRP A 125 -3.95 -11.69 -4.89
N ASP A 126 -4.30 -10.54 -5.44
CA ASP A 126 -4.77 -9.39 -4.69
C ASP A 126 -6.21 -9.67 -4.23
N ARG A 127 -6.33 -10.09 -2.97
CA ARG A 127 -7.56 -10.73 -2.46
C ARG A 127 -8.51 -9.77 -1.75
N HIS A 128 -7.97 -8.85 -0.97
CA HIS A 128 -8.73 -7.97 -0.09
C HIS A 128 -9.77 -8.71 0.78
N TRP A 129 -9.43 -9.94 1.21
CA TRP A 129 -10.30 -10.68 2.12
C TRP A 129 -10.30 -10.09 3.52
N ASP A 130 -11.36 -10.32 4.24
CA ASP A 130 -11.41 -10.10 5.68
C ASP A 130 -10.61 -11.17 6.46
N PHE A 131 -10.33 -10.92 7.73
CA PHE A 131 -9.50 -11.81 8.56
C PHE A 131 -10.26 -13.04 9.10
N THR A 132 -11.50 -13.28 8.67
CA THR A 132 -12.22 -14.53 8.94
C THR A 132 -11.94 -15.60 7.89
N ASN A 133 -11.28 -15.25 6.79
CA ASN A 133 -10.99 -16.19 5.70
C ASN A 133 -9.89 -17.19 6.12
N GLU A 134 -10.25 -18.45 6.18
CA GLU A 134 -9.35 -19.55 6.62
C GLU A 134 -8.18 -19.83 5.66
N ASN A 135 -8.24 -19.36 4.41
CA ASN A 135 -7.16 -19.51 3.43
C ASN A 135 -6.12 -18.36 3.51
N GLY A 136 -6.35 -17.41 4.39
CA GLY A 136 -5.47 -16.28 4.56
C GLY A 136 -4.16 -16.64 5.27
N ILE A 137 -3.08 -15.94 4.91
CA ILE A 137 -1.73 -16.16 5.45
C ILE A 137 -1.27 -15.06 6.40
N VAL A 138 -1.96 -13.93 6.46
CA VAL A 138 -1.61 -12.80 7.33
C VAL A 138 -2.24 -13.01 8.71
N THR A 139 -1.44 -12.89 9.76
CA THR A 139 -1.95 -12.98 11.14
C THR A 139 -1.70 -11.69 11.90
N GLY A 140 -2.52 -11.39 12.91
CA GLY A 140 -2.32 -10.23 13.79
C GLY A 140 -0.93 -10.27 14.44
N LYS A 141 -0.47 -11.46 14.84
CA LYS A 141 0.90 -11.63 15.35
C LYS A 141 1.97 -11.21 14.34
N MET A 142 1.86 -11.61 13.07
CA MET A 142 2.80 -11.18 12.03
C MET A 142 2.80 -9.66 11.86
N ILE A 143 1.61 -9.05 11.85
CA ILE A 143 1.47 -7.59 11.73
C ILE A 143 2.20 -6.92 12.90
N LYS A 144 1.91 -7.32 14.14
CA LYS A 144 2.51 -6.77 15.34
C LYS A 144 4.04 -6.91 15.34
N GLU A 145 4.55 -8.12 15.13
CA GLU A 145 5.99 -8.39 15.13
C GLU A 145 6.74 -7.61 14.04
N ALA A 146 6.16 -7.48 12.84
CA ALA A 146 6.78 -6.75 11.74
C ALA A 146 6.80 -5.24 11.98
N THR A 147 5.69 -4.65 12.48
CA THR A 147 5.62 -3.22 12.79
C THR A 147 6.52 -2.83 13.96
N GLU A 148 6.51 -3.60 15.06
CA GLU A 148 7.40 -3.40 16.20
C GLU A 148 8.88 -3.46 15.79
N LYS A 149 9.28 -4.47 15.02
CA LYS A 149 10.64 -4.65 14.50
C LYS A 149 11.10 -3.48 13.65
N ALA A 150 10.20 -2.91 12.86
CA ALA A 150 10.48 -1.80 11.95
C ALA A 150 10.29 -0.41 12.60
N HIS A 151 9.86 -0.34 13.86
CA HIS A 151 9.49 0.90 14.57
C HIS A 151 8.40 1.69 13.85
N LEU A 152 7.38 0.97 13.37
CA LEU A 152 6.20 1.52 12.68
C LEU A 152 4.92 1.45 13.52
N ASP A 153 5.05 1.28 14.85
CA ASP A 153 3.91 1.12 15.77
C ASP A 153 2.96 2.32 15.76
N ASP A 154 3.50 3.51 15.54
CA ASP A 154 2.74 4.78 15.51
C ASP A 154 2.15 5.10 14.12
N ILE A 155 2.44 4.28 13.09
CA ILE A 155 1.94 4.51 11.74
C ILE A 155 0.48 4.05 11.64
N PRO A 156 -0.43 4.90 11.09
CA PRO A 156 -1.83 4.52 10.90
C PRO A 156 -1.97 3.24 10.04
N GLN A 157 -2.77 2.30 10.53
CA GLN A 157 -3.10 1.07 9.84
C GLN A 157 -4.60 1.07 9.54
N TYR A 158 -4.96 0.81 8.29
CA TYR A 158 -6.34 0.84 7.81
C TYR A 158 -6.72 -0.53 7.26
N LEU A 159 -7.88 -1.03 7.69
CA LEU A 159 -8.44 -2.24 7.12
C LEU A 159 -8.99 -1.96 5.73
N GLU A 160 -8.49 -2.68 4.72
CA GLU A 160 -8.97 -2.63 3.34
C GLU A 160 -9.52 -3.98 2.92
N VAL A 161 -10.84 -4.09 2.91
CA VAL A 161 -11.56 -5.32 2.56
C VAL A 161 -12.53 -5.04 1.43
N VAL A 162 -12.48 -5.89 0.39
CA VAL A 162 -13.44 -5.89 -0.72
C VAL A 162 -14.32 -7.12 -0.59
N THR A 163 -15.59 -6.90 -0.24
CA THR A 163 -16.56 -7.98 -0.10
C THR A 163 -17.07 -8.46 -1.46
N ILE A 164 -17.60 -9.68 -1.50
CA ILE A 164 -18.22 -10.21 -2.71
C ILE A 164 -19.45 -9.37 -3.05
N PHE A 165 -19.62 -9.01 -4.33
CA PHE A 165 -20.70 -8.12 -4.78
C PHE A 165 -22.11 -8.62 -4.44
N GLU A 166 -22.30 -9.93 -4.43
CA GLU A 166 -23.59 -10.59 -4.15
C GLU A 166 -23.82 -10.87 -2.68
N ASP A 167 -22.91 -10.45 -1.80
CA ASP A 167 -23.04 -10.67 -0.37
C ASP A 167 -24.11 -9.77 0.25
N ASP A 168 -24.79 -10.26 1.28
CA ASP A 168 -25.80 -9.45 1.98
C ASP A 168 -25.14 -8.59 3.07
N ASP A 169 -25.82 -7.49 3.41
CA ASP A 169 -25.32 -6.49 4.36
C ASP A 169 -25.06 -7.07 5.76
N ASP A 170 -25.84 -8.05 6.21
CA ASP A 170 -25.68 -8.66 7.54
C ASP A 170 -24.40 -9.52 7.55
N HIS A 171 -24.13 -10.28 6.48
CA HIS A 171 -22.91 -11.06 6.37
C HIS A 171 -21.66 -10.18 6.26
N VAL A 172 -21.71 -9.12 5.48
CA VAL A 172 -20.64 -8.11 5.38
C VAL A 172 -20.35 -7.48 6.74
N TYR A 173 -21.39 -7.04 7.43
CA TYR A 173 -21.25 -6.43 8.76
C TYR A 173 -20.65 -7.40 9.79
N ASP A 174 -21.12 -8.64 9.81
CA ASP A 174 -20.63 -9.67 10.73
C ASP A 174 -19.16 -10.04 10.45
N GLY A 175 -18.75 -10.15 9.17
CA GLY A 175 -17.37 -10.38 8.75
C GLY A 175 -16.44 -9.26 9.19
N MET A 176 -16.83 -8.01 8.92
CA MET A 176 -16.06 -6.83 9.33
C MET A 176 -15.95 -6.72 10.84
N LYS A 177 -17.05 -6.95 11.58
CA LYS A 177 -17.04 -6.93 13.04
C LYS A 177 -16.08 -7.98 13.61
N LYS A 178 -16.15 -9.23 13.14
CA LYS A 178 -15.25 -10.31 13.59
C LYS A 178 -13.80 -9.99 13.28
N THR A 179 -13.52 -9.43 12.11
CA THR A 179 -12.18 -8.97 11.70
C THR A 179 -11.65 -7.91 12.65
N MET A 180 -12.45 -6.89 12.97
CA MET A 180 -12.04 -5.84 13.91
C MET A 180 -11.83 -6.40 15.33
N ASP A 181 -12.75 -7.24 15.82
CA ASP A 181 -12.61 -7.90 17.13
C ASP A 181 -11.32 -8.76 17.20
N TYR A 182 -10.96 -9.45 16.10
CA TYR A 182 -9.73 -10.23 16.00
C TYR A 182 -8.50 -9.32 16.01
N LEU A 183 -8.46 -8.29 15.16
CA LEU A 183 -7.30 -7.40 15.05
C LEU A 183 -7.06 -6.63 16.36
N HIS A 184 -8.09 -6.08 17.00
CA HIS A 184 -7.94 -5.44 18.32
C HIS A 184 -7.38 -6.39 19.37
N LYS A 185 -7.82 -7.64 19.40
CA LYS A 185 -7.29 -8.62 20.35
C LYS A 185 -5.80 -8.92 20.14
N GLU A 186 -5.34 -8.90 18.90
CA GLU A 186 -3.96 -9.29 18.56
C GLU A 186 -2.99 -8.08 18.55
N LEU A 187 -3.47 -6.88 18.25
CA LEU A 187 -2.64 -5.68 18.09
C LEU A 187 -2.59 -4.79 19.34
N ASP A 188 -3.70 -4.71 20.10
CA ASP A 188 -3.76 -3.96 21.37
C ASP A 188 -3.05 -4.75 22.51
#